data_54bd84c3616cb4dac3ae43eb5292d2e9
#
_entry.id   54bd84c3616cb4dac3ae43eb5292d2e9
#
_cell.length_a   1.000
_cell.length_b   1.000
_cell.length_c   1.000
_cell.angle_alpha   90.00
_cell.angle_beta   90.00
_cell.angle_gamma   90.00
#
_symmetry.space_group_name_H-M   'P 1'
#
loop_
_entity.id
_entity.type
_entity.pdbx_description
1 polymer ?
#
loop_
_entity_poly.entity_id
_entity_poly.type
_entity_poly.pdbx_seq_one_letter_code
_entity_poly.pdbx_strand_id
1 'polypeptide(L)'
;AEGDMIAALGLRYGTEEATEFAEKVQKMLALAAYRSSVEMAKERGAFDIYDAKREEKNPFINRLREADPELYDDMVKYGRRNIACLTIAPTGTTSLMTQTTSGIEPVFLPVYRRRRKVNPNDAEARVDFVDETGDAFEEYIVFHHKFVTWMLANGFSASKKYTQEEVEELVAKSPYYKATSNDVDWLQKVRMQGRIQKWVDHSISVTINLPADVTEDLVNSLYVEAWKCGCKGCTVYRDGSRSGVLLSTDNKTKKKEDCNCMEPPVIVATRPRELEADVVKFQNNREKWIAFVGLLNGR
;
A
#
# COMPACT_ATOMS: atom_id res chain seq x y z
N ALA A 1 -3.46 -5.88 5.48
CA ALA A 1 -3.94 -7.09 6.13
C ALA A 1 -4.91 -7.89 5.25
N GLU A 2 -5.74 -7.19 4.47
CA GLU A 2 -6.79 -7.85 3.68
C GLU A 2 -6.24 -8.74 2.56
N GLY A 3 -5.18 -8.34 1.87
CA GLY A 3 -4.54 -9.18 0.87
C GLY A 3 -4.10 -10.53 1.42
N ASP A 4 -3.52 -10.56 2.61
CA ASP A 4 -3.12 -11.80 3.27
C ASP A 4 -4.31 -12.60 3.83
N MET A 5 -5.36 -11.91 4.28
CA MET A 5 -6.60 -12.57 4.70
C MET A 5 -7.23 -13.33 3.53
N ILE A 6 -7.34 -12.69 2.37
CA ILE A 6 -7.84 -13.31 1.14
C ILE A 6 -6.99 -14.52 0.76
N ALA A 7 -5.66 -14.38 0.78
CA ALA A 7 -4.74 -15.48 0.47
C ALA A 7 -4.84 -16.64 1.49
N ALA A 8 -4.99 -16.34 2.79
CA ALA A 8 -5.14 -17.36 3.83
C ALA A 8 -6.43 -18.20 3.68
N LEU A 9 -7.45 -17.65 3.05
CA LEU A 9 -8.70 -18.34 2.72
C LEU A 9 -8.63 -19.10 1.40
N GLY A 10 -7.47 -19.11 0.73
CA GLY A 10 -7.30 -19.75 -0.57
C GLY A 10 -7.91 -18.97 -1.74
N LEU A 11 -8.38 -17.74 -1.49
CA LEU A 11 -8.90 -16.86 -2.51
C LEU A 11 -7.77 -16.08 -3.19
N ARG A 12 -7.98 -15.68 -4.43
CA ARG A 12 -7.02 -14.87 -5.17
C ARG A 12 -7.46 -13.42 -5.21
N TYR A 13 -6.62 -12.52 -4.71
CA TYR A 13 -6.87 -11.08 -4.76
C TYR A 13 -7.10 -10.61 -6.21
N GLY A 14 -8.07 -9.71 -6.39
CA GLY A 14 -8.44 -9.19 -7.72
C GLY A 14 -9.48 -10.03 -8.47
N THR A 15 -10.01 -11.11 -7.88
CA THR A 15 -11.16 -11.85 -8.41
C THR A 15 -12.48 -11.29 -7.86
N GLU A 16 -13.59 -11.56 -8.54
CA GLU A 16 -14.92 -11.16 -8.06
C GLU A 16 -15.26 -11.86 -6.73
N GLU A 17 -14.92 -13.14 -6.59
CA GLU A 17 -15.15 -13.90 -5.35
C GLU A 17 -14.43 -13.27 -4.15
N ALA A 18 -13.14 -12.87 -4.34
CA ALA A 18 -12.38 -12.17 -3.32
C ALA A 18 -12.99 -10.80 -3.00
N THR A 19 -13.47 -10.09 -4.00
CA THR A 19 -14.13 -8.78 -3.85
C THR A 19 -15.44 -8.89 -3.07
N GLU A 20 -16.27 -9.89 -3.36
CA GLU A 20 -17.50 -10.16 -2.62
C GLU A 20 -17.22 -10.53 -1.17
N PHE A 21 -16.18 -11.34 -0.94
CA PHE A 21 -15.78 -11.72 0.42
C PHE A 21 -15.30 -10.50 1.21
N ALA A 22 -14.45 -9.67 0.62
CA ALA A 22 -13.97 -8.43 1.23
C ALA A 22 -15.12 -7.47 1.58
N GLU A 23 -16.10 -7.31 0.68
CA GLU A 23 -17.30 -6.52 0.97
C GLU A 23 -18.09 -7.09 2.16
N LYS A 24 -18.26 -8.42 2.24
CA LYS A 24 -18.96 -9.07 3.37
C LYS A 24 -18.24 -8.79 4.69
N VAL A 25 -16.93 -8.95 4.73
CA VAL A 25 -16.13 -8.68 5.93
C VAL A 25 -16.28 -7.21 6.36
N GLN A 26 -16.14 -6.28 5.42
CA GLN A 26 -16.26 -4.85 5.72
C GLN A 26 -17.68 -4.46 6.15
N LYS A 27 -18.71 -5.08 5.56
CA LYS A 27 -20.11 -4.92 6.02
C LYS A 27 -20.26 -5.33 7.47
N MET A 28 -19.76 -6.50 7.85
CA MET A 28 -19.83 -6.98 9.23
C MET A 28 -19.10 -6.06 10.21
N LEU A 29 -17.91 -5.55 9.82
CA LEU A 29 -17.16 -4.58 10.61
C LEU A 29 -17.95 -3.28 10.79
N ALA A 30 -18.62 -2.78 9.74
CA ALA A 30 -19.43 -1.57 9.80
C ALA A 30 -20.61 -1.73 10.76
N LEU A 31 -21.38 -2.79 10.61
CA LEU A 31 -22.54 -3.06 11.48
C LEU A 31 -22.11 -3.20 12.95
N ALA A 32 -21.05 -3.97 13.22
CA ALA A 32 -20.54 -4.18 14.58
C ALA A 32 -20.01 -2.88 15.21
N ALA A 33 -19.27 -2.08 14.45
CA ALA A 33 -18.72 -0.81 14.92
C ALA A 33 -19.83 0.20 15.27
N TYR A 34 -20.85 0.30 14.42
CA TYR A 34 -21.97 1.19 14.66
C TYR A 34 -22.85 0.71 15.80
N ARG A 35 -23.09 -0.60 15.92
CA ARG A 35 -23.79 -1.18 17.08
C ARG A 35 -23.05 -0.88 18.38
N SER A 36 -21.73 -1.08 18.41
CA SER A 36 -20.91 -0.73 19.58
C SER A 36 -20.98 0.77 19.91
N SER A 37 -21.00 1.64 18.90
CA SER A 37 -21.12 3.09 19.10
C SER A 37 -22.50 3.49 19.67
N VAL A 38 -23.55 2.78 19.32
CA VAL A 38 -24.88 2.94 19.92
C VAL A 38 -24.89 2.46 21.39
N GLU A 39 -24.31 1.29 21.68
CA GLU A 39 -24.19 0.81 23.07
C GLU A 39 -23.42 1.80 23.94
N MET A 40 -22.30 2.35 23.42
CA MET A 40 -21.58 3.40 24.11
C MET A 40 -22.41 4.68 24.31
N ALA A 41 -23.31 5.00 23.39
CA ALA A 41 -24.22 6.13 23.55
C ALA A 41 -25.29 5.89 24.60
N LYS A 42 -25.78 4.66 24.77
CA LYS A 42 -26.69 4.29 25.87
C LYS A 42 -26.04 4.52 27.24
N GLU A 43 -24.73 4.29 27.36
CA GLU A 43 -23.99 4.46 28.62
C GLU A 43 -23.52 5.91 28.88
N ARG A 44 -23.09 6.64 27.84
CA ARG A 44 -22.35 7.89 27.96
C ARG A 44 -22.95 9.07 27.21
N GLY A 45 -24.12 8.87 26.60
CA GLY A 45 -24.76 9.85 25.72
C GLY A 45 -24.18 9.84 24.30
N ALA A 46 -24.99 10.29 23.35
CA ALA A 46 -24.57 10.50 21.97
C ALA A 46 -23.53 11.63 21.87
N PHE A 47 -22.88 11.77 20.72
CA PHE A 47 -22.06 12.96 20.49
C PHE A 47 -22.95 14.23 20.40
N ASP A 48 -22.42 15.38 20.82
CA ASP A 48 -23.21 16.58 21.19
C ASP A 48 -24.12 17.13 20.08
N ILE A 49 -23.72 17.01 18.81
CA ILE A 49 -24.49 17.53 17.67
C ILE A 49 -25.29 16.46 16.92
N TYR A 50 -25.46 15.26 17.54
CA TYR A 50 -26.19 14.19 16.92
C TYR A 50 -27.64 14.60 16.65
N ASP A 51 -28.10 14.40 15.42
CA ASP A 51 -29.48 14.61 15.00
C ASP A 51 -29.81 13.63 13.86
N ALA A 52 -30.65 12.63 14.13
CA ALA A 52 -31.04 11.62 13.18
C ALA A 52 -31.66 12.19 11.90
N LYS A 53 -32.38 13.34 11.98
CA LYS A 53 -32.98 13.99 10.81
C LYS A 53 -31.93 14.55 9.85
N ARG A 54 -30.79 15.04 10.35
CA ARG A 54 -29.69 15.52 9.50
C ARG A 54 -29.07 14.42 8.67
N GLU A 55 -29.17 13.18 9.15
CA GLU A 55 -28.55 12.00 8.51
C GLU A 55 -29.51 11.21 7.62
N GLU A 56 -30.79 11.57 7.58
CA GLU A 56 -31.84 10.86 6.84
C GLU A 56 -31.49 10.65 5.35
N LYS A 57 -30.76 11.59 4.75
CA LYS A 57 -30.32 11.51 3.35
C LYS A 57 -28.90 10.98 3.17
N ASN A 58 -28.22 10.59 4.26
CA ASN A 58 -26.86 10.07 4.18
C ASN A 58 -26.84 8.67 3.57
N PRO A 59 -26.19 8.45 2.42
CA PRO A 59 -26.20 7.14 1.74
C PRO A 59 -25.60 6.01 2.58
N PHE A 60 -24.60 6.31 3.43
CA PHE A 60 -24.01 5.32 4.31
C PHE A 60 -24.99 4.89 5.41
N ILE A 61 -25.65 5.83 6.04
CA ILE A 61 -26.66 5.55 7.08
C ILE A 61 -27.86 4.78 6.49
N ASN A 62 -28.27 5.12 5.27
CA ASN A 62 -29.34 4.38 4.58
C ASN A 62 -28.95 2.92 4.30
N ARG A 63 -27.68 2.65 3.94
CA ARG A 63 -27.19 1.27 3.80
C ARG A 63 -27.17 0.51 5.12
N LEU A 64 -26.81 1.16 6.23
CA LEU A 64 -26.91 0.55 7.56
C LEU A 64 -28.36 0.18 7.88
N ARG A 65 -29.31 1.10 7.62
CA ARG A 65 -30.74 0.86 7.82
C ARG A 65 -31.28 -0.31 7.01
N GLU A 66 -30.89 -0.42 5.73
CA GLU A 66 -31.28 -1.52 4.87
C GLU A 66 -30.67 -2.87 5.33
N ALA A 67 -29.45 -2.84 5.84
CA ALA A 67 -28.73 -4.04 6.24
C ALA A 67 -29.11 -4.53 7.65
N ASP A 68 -29.49 -3.61 8.54
CA ASP A 68 -29.83 -3.87 9.94
C ASP A 68 -30.81 -2.79 10.44
N PRO A 69 -32.12 -2.98 10.20
CA PRO A 69 -33.16 -2.03 10.63
C PRO A 69 -33.19 -1.81 12.15
N GLU A 70 -32.94 -2.85 12.94
CA GLU A 70 -32.92 -2.76 14.41
C GLU A 70 -31.78 -1.86 14.91
N LEU A 71 -30.59 -1.98 14.31
CA LEU A 71 -29.49 -1.06 14.59
C LEU A 71 -29.86 0.39 14.26
N TYR A 72 -30.54 0.61 13.15
CA TYR A 72 -30.99 1.95 12.76
C TYR A 72 -31.99 2.53 13.75
N ASP A 73 -33.00 1.76 14.18
CA ASP A 73 -34.01 2.18 15.15
C ASP A 73 -33.36 2.51 16.50
N ASP A 74 -32.43 1.69 16.97
CA ASP A 74 -31.64 1.97 18.16
C ASP A 74 -30.79 3.25 18.01
N MET A 75 -30.19 3.47 16.84
CA MET A 75 -29.42 4.66 16.56
C MET A 75 -30.29 5.93 16.56
N VAL A 76 -31.51 5.86 16.01
CA VAL A 76 -32.47 6.98 16.07
C VAL A 76 -32.89 7.26 17.50
N LYS A 77 -33.12 6.23 18.32
CA LYS A 77 -33.60 6.34 19.69
C LYS A 77 -32.54 6.81 20.69
N TYR A 78 -31.36 6.27 20.62
CA TYR A 78 -30.27 6.48 21.60
C TYR A 78 -29.13 7.36 21.09
N GLY A 79 -29.08 7.58 19.77
CA GLY A 79 -27.92 8.18 19.10
C GLY A 79 -26.76 7.21 19.00
N ARG A 80 -25.61 7.74 18.61
CA ARG A 80 -24.33 7.02 18.67
C ARG A 80 -23.25 7.89 19.28
N ARG A 81 -22.26 7.26 19.90
CA ARG A 81 -21.18 7.94 20.60
C ARG A 81 -20.16 8.59 19.66
N ASN A 82 -19.91 7.99 18.51
CA ASN A 82 -18.89 8.40 17.55
C ASN A 82 -19.53 8.99 16.29
N ILE A 83 -19.01 10.12 15.80
CA ILE A 83 -19.47 10.73 14.53
C ILE A 83 -19.16 9.78 13.37
N ALA A 84 -17.97 9.17 13.39
CA ALA A 84 -17.51 8.22 12.39
C ALA A 84 -16.71 7.11 13.08
N CYS A 85 -16.73 5.90 12.51
CA CYS A 85 -16.16 4.71 13.13
C CYS A 85 -15.09 4.03 12.27
N LEU A 86 -15.09 4.21 10.95
CA LEU A 86 -14.33 3.38 10.04
C LEU A 86 -13.53 4.21 9.04
N THR A 87 -12.24 3.91 8.96
CA THR A 87 -11.33 4.43 7.93
C THR A 87 -10.34 3.33 7.54
N ILE A 88 -9.84 3.37 6.32
CA ILE A 88 -8.74 2.51 5.89
C ILE A 88 -7.56 3.40 5.58
N ALA A 89 -6.69 3.54 6.60
CA ALA A 89 -5.44 4.27 6.51
C ALA A 89 -4.33 3.42 5.83
N PRO A 90 -3.19 4.02 5.42
CA PRO A 90 -2.07 3.28 4.83
C PRO A 90 -1.51 2.16 5.71
N THR A 91 -1.52 2.33 7.04
CA THR A 91 -1.10 1.32 8.05
C THR A 91 0.29 0.71 7.83
N GLY A 92 1.24 1.43 7.20
CA GLY A 92 2.56 0.91 6.85
C GLY A 92 3.32 0.33 8.05
N THR A 93 3.48 1.11 9.13
CA THR A 93 4.18 0.66 10.35
C THR A 93 3.43 -0.47 11.04
N THR A 94 2.10 -0.38 11.17
CA THR A 94 1.29 -1.42 11.81
C THR A 94 1.38 -2.73 11.04
N SER A 95 1.34 -2.69 9.71
CA SER A 95 1.46 -3.89 8.87
C SER A 95 2.82 -4.56 8.98
N LEU A 96 3.90 -3.78 9.13
CA LEU A 96 5.23 -4.31 9.41
C LEU A 96 5.28 -5.04 10.75
N MET A 97 4.68 -4.47 11.80
CA MET A 97 4.61 -5.11 13.13
C MET A 97 3.81 -6.42 13.10
N THR A 98 2.70 -6.45 12.36
CA THR A 98 1.86 -7.65 12.23
C THR A 98 2.34 -8.61 11.14
N GLN A 99 3.36 -8.21 10.37
CA GLN A 99 3.93 -9.00 9.27
C GLN A 99 2.88 -9.38 8.23
N THR A 100 2.05 -8.40 7.86
CA THR A 100 0.96 -8.55 6.89
C THR A 100 1.02 -7.49 5.80
N THR A 101 0.19 -7.62 4.77
CA THR A 101 -0.10 -6.56 3.80
C THR A 101 -0.75 -5.36 4.50
N SER A 102 -0.63 -4.17 3.91
CA SER A 102 -1.19 -2.93 4.46
C SER A 102 -2.64 -2.73 4.01
N GLY A 103 -3.50 -2.26 4.90
CA GLY A 103 -4.90 -1.91 4.61
C GLY A 103 -5.61 -2.96 3.76
N ILE A 104 -6.18 -2.54 2.63
CA ILE A 104 -6.78 -3.42 1.61
C ILE A 104 -5.84 -3.72 0.43
N GLU A 105 -4.56 -3.39 0.55
CA GLU A 105 -3.59 -3.64 -0.52
C GLU A 105 -3.30 -5.13 -0.69
N PRO A 106 -3.08 -5.60 -1.94
CA PRO A 106 -2.50 -6.92 -2.17
C PRO A 106 -1.03 -6.95 -1.71
N VAL A 107 -0.44 -8.14 -1.68
CA VAL A 107 1.00 -8.24 -1.48
C VAL A 107 1.74 -7.52 -2.61
N PHE A 108 2.82 -6.81 -2.27
CA PHE A 108 3.65 -6.18 -3.29
C PHE A 108 4.39 -7.25 -4.10
N LEU A 109 5.17 -8.08 -3.42
CA LEU A 109 5.82 -9.28 -3.96
C LEU A 109 5.81 -10.37 -2.88
N PRO A 110 5.37 -11.62 -3.17
CA PRO A 110 5.43 -12.72 -2.21
C PRO A 110 6.87 -13.17 -1.96
N VAL A 111 7.76 -12.96 -2.92
CA VAL A 111 9.18 -13.25 -2.86
C VAL A 111 9.95 -12.12 -3.53
N TYR A 112 11.02 -11.65 -2.91
CA TYR A 112 11.87 -10.61 -3.46
C TYR A 112 13.33 -10.82 -3.10
N ARG A 113 14.24 -10.23 -3.87
CA ARG A 113 15.66 -10.20 -3.56
C ARG A 113 16.00 -8.95 -2.75
N ARG A 114 16.80 -9.13 -1.72
CA ARG A 114 17.34 -8.04 -0.93
C ARG A 114 18.86 -8.04 -1.05
N ARG A 115 19.44 -6.85 -1.14
CA ARG A 115 20.87 -6.63 -1.14
C ARG A 115 21.32 -6.17 0.24
N ARG A 116 22.38 -6.77 0.74
CA ARG A 116 23.09 -6.32 1.95
C ARG A 116 24.50 -5.94 1.54
N LYS A 117 24.91 -4.72 1.89
CA LYS A 117 26.28 -4.29 1.65
C LYS A 117 27.23 -5.17 2.45
N VAL A 118 28.24 -5.69 1.78
CA VAL A 118 29.29 -6.50 2.40
C VAL A 118 30.23 -5.58 3.16
N ASN A 119 30.62 -6.00 4.37
CA ASN A 119 31.69 -5.28 5.09
C ASN A 119 33.00 -5.47 4.35
N PRO A 120 33.73 -4.40 3.97
CA PRO A 120 35.01 -4.50 3.27
C PRO A 120 36.09 -5.31 4.01
N ASN A 121 35.93 -5.48 5.33
CA ASN A 121 36.87 -6.24 6.16
C ASN A 121 36.47 -7.72 6.31
N ASP A 122 35.43 -8.18 5.70
CA ASP A 122 34.94 -9.57 5.74
C ASP A 122 35.45 -10.32 4.49
N ALA A 123 36.59 -10.95 4.58
CA ALA A 123 37.20 -11.68 3.46
C ALA A 123 36.46 -12.97 3.07
N GLU A 124 35.53 -13.47 3.93
CA GLU A 124 34.75 -14.67 3.67
C GLU A 124 33.34 -14.34 3.14
N ALA A 125 32.96 -13.05 3.08
CA ALA A 125 31.68 -12.64 2.60
C ALA A 125 31.48 -12.94 1.11
N ARG A 126 30.30 -13.53 0.79
CA ARG A 126 29.92 -13.76 -0.60
C ARG A 126 29.58 -12.42 -1.26
N VAL A 127 30.16 -12.16 -2.43
CA VAL A 127 29.85 -11.00 -3.25
C VAL A 127 29.04 -11.45 -4.46
N ASP A 128 27.79 -11.05 -4.54
CA ASP A 128 26.89 -11.37 -5.65
C ASP A 128 26.72 -10.21 -6.63
N PHE A 129 26.96 -8.97 -6.17
CA PHE A 129 26.81 -7.76 -6.97
C PHE A 129 27.79 -6.67 -6.50
N VAL A 130 28.35 -5.95 -7.45
CA VAL A 130 29.15 -4.75 -7.19
C VAL A 130 28.47 -3.60 -7.93
N ASP A 131 28.21 -2.48 -7.24
CA ASP A 131 27.58 -1.31 -7.84
C ASP A 131 28.61 -0.43 -8.60
N GLU A 132 28.11 0.63 -9.24
CA GLU A 132 28.92 1.57 -10.02
C GLU A 132 29.96 2.34 -9.17
N THR A 133 29.76 2.37 -7.84
CA THR A 133 30.67 3.02 -6.89
C THR A 133 31.73 2.06 -6.34
N GLY A 134 31.68 0.78 -6.71
CA GLY A 134 32.60 -0.26 -6.26
C GLY A 134 32.21 -0.91 -4.94
N ASP A 135 31.01 -0.63 -4.43
CA ASP A 135 30.48 -1.27 -3.23
C ASP A 135 29.98 -2.69 -3.54
N ALA A 136 30.43 -3.66 -2.71
CA ALA A 136 30.06 -5.06 -2.83
C ALA A 136 28.80 -5.39 -2.02
N PHE A 137 27.93 -6.21 -2.60
CA PHE A 137 26.67 -6.63 -1.99
C PHE A 137 26.48 -8.14 -2.08
N GLU A 138 25.89 -8.69 -1.04
CA GLU A 138 25.36 -10.04 -1.00
C GLU A 138 23.85 -9.97 -1.29
N GLU A 139 23.35 -10.83 -2.19
CA GLU A 139 21.93 -10.97 -2.48
C GLU A 139 21.34 -12.19 -1.77
N TYR A 140 20.16 -12.03 -1.21
CA TYR A 140 19.40 -13.13 -0.62
C TYR A 140 17.91 -13.00 -0.89
N ILE A 141 17.25 -14.15 -0.99
CA ILE A 141 15.82 -14.25 -1.21
C ILE A 141 15.11 -14.00 0.12
N VAL A 142 14.13 -13.14 0.10
CA VAL A 142 13.23 -12.86 1.23
C VAL A 142 11.82 -13.24 0.84
N PHE A 143 11.20 -14.06 1.65
CA PHE A 143 9.81 -14.45 1.52
C PHE A 143 8.93 -13.55 2.37
N HIS A 144 7.80 -13.12 1.83
CA HIS A 144 6.75 -12.46 2.62
C HIS A 144 6.28 -13.38 3.75
N HIS A 145 6.10 -12.86 4.96
CA HIS A 145 5.84 -13.67 6.14
C HIS A 145 4.62 -14.59 6.01
N LYS A 146 3.52 -14.09 5.43
CA LYS A 146 2.32 -14.92 5.25
C LYS A 146 2.46 -15.93 4.11
N PHE A 147 3.33 -15.64 3.14
CA PHE A 147 3.73 -16.64 2.15
C PHE A 147 4.53 -17.78 2.81
N VAL A 148 5.44 -17.47 3.75
CA VAL A 148 6.11 -18.50 4.56
C VAL A 148 5.11 -19.33 5.34
N THR A 149 4.11 -18.71 5.95
CA THR A 149 3.04 -19.43 6.66
C THR A 149 2.31 -20.41 5.73
N TRP A 150 1.98 -19.96 4.51
CA TRP A 150 1.39 -20.82 3.47
C TRP A 150 2.34 -21.97 3.06
N MET A 151 3.62 -21.68 2.86
CA MET A 151 4.64 -22.69 2.53
C MET A 151 4.65 -23.81 3.57
N LEU A 152 4.76 -23.45 4.85
CA LEU A 152 4.81 -24.38 5.97
C LEU A 152 3.52 -25.23 6.06
N ALA A 153 2.36 -24.60 5.90
CA ALA A 153 1.07 -25.28 5.92
C ALA A 153 0.90 -26.28 4.76
N ASN A 154 1.63 -26.07 3.65
CA ASN A 154 1.62 -26.98 2.48
C ASN A 154 2.84 -27.90 2.40
N GLY A 155 3.60 -28.04 3.49
CA GLY A 155 4.72 -28.97 3.59
C GLY A 155 6.02 -28.52 2.92
N PHE A 156 6.14 -27.24 2.56
CA PHE A 156 7.38 -26.67 2.00
C PHE A 156 8.28 -26.14 3.11
N SER A 157 9.58 -26.27 2.95
CA SER A 157 10.58 -25.80 3.92
C SER A 157 10.91 -24.31 3.68
N ALA A 158 10.78 -23.48 4.70
CA ALA A 158 11.21 -22.07 4.62
C ALA A 158 12.75 -21.89 4.74
N SER A 159 13.47 -22.91 5.21
CA SER A 159 14.94 -22.88 5.39
C SER A 159 15.73 -23.45 4.21
N LYS A 160 15.07 -24.07 3.24
CA LYS A 160 15.68 -24.54 2.01
C LYS A 160 16.17 -23.36 1.18
N LYS A 161 17.35 -23.49 0.58
CA LYS A 161 17.79 -22.58 -0.47
C LYS A 161 17.10 -22.97 -1.77
N TYR A 162 16.25 -22.11 -2.28
CA TYR A 162 15.49 -22.29 -3.52
C TYR A 162 16.22 -21.65 -4.70
N THR A 163 16.18 -22.32 -5.86
CA THR A 163 16.54 -21.70 -7.14
C THR A 163 15.43 -20.74 -7.60
N GLN A 164 15.71 -19.93 -8.62
CA GLN A 164 14.70 -19.02 -9.17
C GLN A 164 13.49 -19.77 -9.72
N GLU A 165 13.73 -20.87 -10.45
CA GLU A 165 12.70 -21.73 -11.01
C GLU A 165 11.82 -22.36 -9.92
N GLU A 166 12.45 -22.86 -8.86
CA GLU A 166 11.73 -23.43 -7.70
C GLU A 166 10.86 -22.37 -6.99
N VAL A 167 11.34 -21.12 -6.90
CA VAL A 167 10.55 -20.00 -6.35
C VAL A 167 9.34 -19.70 -7.23
N GLU A 168 9.51 -19.62 -8.54
CA GLU A 168 8.43 -19.39 -9.49
C GLU A 168 7.36 -20.48 -9.42
N GLU A 169 7.78 -21.74 -9.32
CA GLU A 169 6.86 -22.87 -9.11
C GLU A 169 6.09 -22.79 -7.79
N LEU A 170 6.76 -22.39 -6.69
CA LEU A 170 6.12 -22.19 -5.39
C LEU A 170 5.07 -21.09 -5.45
N VAL A 171 5.43 -19.95 -6.03
CA VAL A 171 4.50 -18.84 -6.21
C VAL A 171 3.32 -19.27 -7.09
N ALA A 172 3.57 -20.00 -8.17
CA ALA A 172 2.52 -20.46 -9.08
C ALA A 172 1.48 -21.40 -8.40
N LYS A 173 1.89 -22.15 -7.37
CA LYS A 173 1.02 -23.03 -6.59
C LYS A 173 0.26 -22.30 -5.47
N SER A 174 0.61 -21.04 -5.18
CA SER A 174 0.09 -20.30 -4.04
C SER A 174 -1.10 -19.40 -4.42
N PRO A 175 -1.92 -18.97 -3.45
CA PRO A 175 -2.97 -17.98 -3.67
C PRO A 175 -2.43 -16.59 -4.02
N TYR A 176 -1.12 -16.37 -3.90
CA TYR A 176 -0.45 -15.13 -4.32
C TYR A 176 -0.12 -15.08 -5.82
N TYR A 177 -0.33 -16.19 -6.56
CA TYR A 177 -0.07 -16.22 -8.00
C TYR A 177 -0.97 -15.27 -8.75
N LYS A 178 -0.37 -14.35 -9.52
CA LYS A 178 -1.08 -13.27 -10.24
C LYS A 178 -1.99 -12.42 -9.35
N ALA A 179 -1.62 -12.27 -8.08
CA ALA A 179 -2.36 -11.52 -7.06
C ALA A 179 -1.49 -10.44 -6.39
N THR A 180 -0.39 -10.07 -7.01
CA THR A 180 0.50 -9.00 -6.53
C THR A 180 0.02 -7.62 -6.96
N SER A 181 0.58 -6.57 -6.36
CA SER A 181 0.26 -5.19 -6.72
C SER A 181 0.48 -4.86 -8.20
N ASN A 182 1.39 -5.61 -8.87
CA ASN A 182 1.71 -5.40 -10.28
C ASN A 182 0.89 -6.29 -11.23
N ASP A 183 0.32 -7.40 -10.73
CA ASP A 183 -0.41 -8.37 -11.54
C ASP A 183 -1.92 -8.12 -11.58
N VAL A 184 -2.46 -7.55 -10.49
CA VAL A 184 -3.91 -7.36 -10.35
C VAL A 184 -4.41 -6.36 -11.38
N ASP A 185 -5.49 -6.71 -12.07
CA ASP A 185 -6.18 -5.80 -12.98
C ASP A 185 -6.60 -4.52 -12.26
N TRP A 186 -6.22 -3.39 -12.82
CA TRP A 186 -6.40 -2.08 -12.19
C TRP A 186 -7.86 -1.70 -11.99
N LEU A 187 -8.73 -2.05 -12.94
CA LEU A 187 -10.17 -1.80 -12.85
C LEU A 187 -10.80 -2.67 -11.76
N GLN A 188 -10.39 -3.93 -11.64
CA GLN A 188 -10.84 -4.82 -10.56
C GLN A 188 -10.40 -4.28 -9.19
N LYS A 189 -9.17 -3.75 -9.08
CA LYS A 189 -8.70 -3.12 -7.84
C LYS A 189 -9.56 -1.91 -7.45
N VAL A 190 -9.91 -1.06 -8.42
CA VAL A 190 -10.81 0.10 -8.22
C VAL A 190 -12.21 -0.36 -7.81
N ARG A 191 -12.77 -1.38 -8.48
CA ARG A 191 -14.09 -1.93 -8.17
C ARG A 191 -14.14 -2.52 -6.78
N MET A 192 -13.11 -3.26 -6.37
CA MET A 192 -12.99 -3.78 -5.01
C MET A 192 -12.96 -2.65 -3.98
N GLN A 193 -12.17 -1.59 -4.22
CA GLN A 193 -12.18 -0.40 -3.38
C GLN A 193 -13.58 0.21 -3.27
N GLY A 194 -14.30 0.35 -4.39
CA GLY A 194 -15.66 0.88 -4.41
C GLY A 194 -16.65 0.01 -3.63
N ARG A 195 -16.54 -1.32 -3.72
CA ARG A 195 -17.36 -2.26 -2.95
C ARG A 195 -17.11 -2.12 -1.45
N ILE A 196 -15.86 -2.03 -1.04
CA ILE A 196 -15.46 -1.82 0.36
C ILE A 196 -15.87 -0.42 0.84
N GLN A 197 -15.75 0.62 0.00
CA GLN A 197 -16.10 2.00 0.34
C GLN A 197 -17.56 2.15 0.76
N LYS A 198 -18.46 1.31 0.29
CA LYS A 198 -19.87 1.30 0.72
C LYS A 198 -20.02 1.13 2.23
N TRP A 199 -19.06 0.44 2.86
CA TRP A 199 -19.05 0.07 4.27
C TRP A 199 -17.96 0.77 5.08
N VAL A 200 -17.39 1.86 4.53
CA VAL A 200 -16.43 2.73 5.21
C VAL A 200 -16.95 4.15 5.17
N ASP A 201 -17.18 4.74 6.35
CA ASP A 201 -17.74 6.08 6.47
C ASP A 201 -16.71 7.19 6.17
N HIS A 202 -15.43 6.95 6.40
CA HIS A 202 -14.32 7.80 5.95
C HIS A 202 -13.72 7.35 4.62
N SER A 203 -12.52 7.82 4.31
CA SER A 203 -11.81 7.50 3.08
C SER A 203 -11.01 6.21 3.21
N ILE A 204 -10.66 5.64 2.06
CA ILE A 204 -9.78 4.49 1.91
C ILE A 204 -8.50 4.97 1.25
N SER A 205 -7.35 4.61 1.85
CA SER A 205 -6.05 4.76 1.22
C SER A 205 -5.69 3.48 0.49
N VAL A 206 -5.61 3.58 -0.84
CA VAL A 206 -5.15 2.50 -1.71
C VAL A 206 -4.38 3.10 -2.88
N THR A 207 -3.34 2.41 -3.34
CA THR A 207 -2.53 2.86 -4.46
C THR A 207 -2.64 1.88 -5.63
N ILE A 208 -2.93 2.40 -6.81
CA ILE A 208 -2.91 1.65 -8.06
C ILE A 208 -1.55 1.84 -8.69
N ASN A 209 -0.77 0.75 -8.76
CA ASN A 209 0.54 0.76 -9.37
C ASN A 209 0.40 0.54 -10.86
N LEU A 210 0.99 1.43 -11.64
CA LEU A 210 0.95 1.40 -13.11
C LEU A 210 2.37 1.32 -13.67
N PRO A 211 2.58 0.63 -14.78
CA PRO A 211 3.88 0.60 -15.46
C PRO A 211 4.27 1.97 -16.01
N ALA A 212 5.57 2.13 -16.32
CA ALA A 212 6.12 3.40 -16.79
C ALA A 212 5.55 3.88 -18.14
N ASP A 213 5.10 2.95 -18.97
CA ASP A 213 4.56 3.16 -20.31
C ASP A 213 3.04 3.36 -20.37
N VAL A 214 2.39 3.54 -19.21
CA VAL A 214 0.95 3.78 -19.13
C VAL A 214 0.55 5.07 -19.84
N THR A 215 -0.59 5.02 -20.54
CA THR A 215 -1.16 6.18 -21.23
C THR A 215 -1.98 7.08 -20.29
N GLU A 216 -2.08 8.37 -20.63
CA GLU A 216 -2.92 9.32 -19.88
C GLU A 216 -4.41 8.90 -19.93
N ASP A 217 -4.88 8.37 -21.07
CA ASP A 217 -6.25 7.88 -21.23
C ASP A 217 -6.59 6.75 -20.24
N LEU A 218 -5.64 5.84 -19.99
CA LEU A 218 -5.85 4.78 -19.00
C LEU A 218 -5.96 5.36 -17.59
N VAL A 219 -5.08 6.30 -17.24
CA VAL A 219 -5.13 6.99 -15.93
C VAL A 219 -6.46 7.71 -15.76
N ASN A 220 -6.91 8.44 -16.79
CA ASN A 220 -8.22 9.10 -16.78
C ASN A 220 -9.36 8.09 -16.60
N SER A 221 -9.32 6.97 -17.31
CA SER A 221 -10.33 5.90 -17.19
C SER A 221 -10.41 5.33 -15.79
N LEU A 222 -9.28 5.17 -15.10
CA LEU A 222 -9.22 4.70 -13.71
C LEU A 222 -9.89 5.69 -12.74
N TYR A 223 -9.63 6.99 -12.89
CA TYR A 223 -10.31 8.00 -12.05
C TYR A 223 -11.80 8.06 -12.32
N VAL A 224 -12.23 7.95 -13.58
CA VAL A 224 -13.65 7.89 -13.95
C VAL A 224 -14.32 6.65 -13.37
N GLU A 225 -13.67 5.49 -13.42
CA GLU A 225 -14.20 4.26 -12.82
C GLU A 225 -14.26 4.37 -11.29
N ALA A 226 -13.24 4.94 -10.65
CA ALA A 226 -13.25 5.18 -9.21
C ALA A 226 -14.43 6.06 -8.77
N TRP A 227 -14.69 7.12 -9.53
CA TRP A 227 -15.85 7.97 -9.30
C TRP A 227 -17.17 7.21 -9.49
N LYS A 228 -17.32 6.43 -10.57
CA LYS A 228 -18.51 5.60 -10.83
C LYS A 228 -18.76 4.58 -9.73
N CYS A 229 -17.69 4.00 -9.18
CA CYS A 229 -17.75 3.05 -8.08
C CYS A 229 -18.04 3.70 -6.71
N GLY A 230 -18.09 5.03 -6.64
CA GLY A 230 -18.32 5.78 -5.40
C GLY A 230 -17.13 5.82 -4.45
N CYS A 231 -15.90 5.65 -4.96
CA CYS A 231 -14.69 5.85 -4.17
C CYS A 231 -14.56 7.31 -3.74
N LYS A 232 -14.16 7.56 -2.49
CA LYS A 232 -13.91 8.91 -1.97
C LYS A 232 -12.52 9.46 -2.33
N GLY A 233 -11.64 8.59 -2.78
CA GLY A 233 -10.30 8.94 -3.24
C GLY A 233 -9.68 7.77 -4.00
N CYS A 234 -8.71 8.07 -4.86
CA CYS A 234 -7.97 7.08 -5.62
C CYS A 234 -6.55 7.63 -5.82
N THR A 235 -5.54 6.82 -5.52
CA THR A 235 -4.15 7.19 -5.73
C THR A 235 -3.56 6.32 -6.83
N VAL A 236 -2.88 6.96 -7.78
CA VAL A 236 -2.18 6.30 -8.87
C VAL A 236 -0.68 6.53 -8.69
N TYR A 237 0.10 5.47 -8.79
CA TYR A 237 1.56 5.52 -8.83
C TYR A 237 2.04 4.93 -10.16
N ARG A 238 2.74 5.74 -10.96
CA ARG A 238 3.39 5.28 -12.19
C ARG A 238 4.84 4.91 -11.88
N ASP A 239 5.26 3.74 -12.33
CA ASP A 239 6.63 3.28 -12.17
C ASP A 239 7.62 4.28 -12.79
N GLY A 240 8.74 4.50 -12.10
CA GLY A 240 9.75 5.48 -12.50
C GLY A 240 9.39 6.96 -12.25
N SER A 241 8.19 7.28 -11.73
CA SER A 241 7.82 8.68 -11.38
C SER A 241 8.52 9.20 -10.13
N ARG A 242 9.08 8.31 -9.33
CA ARG A 242 9.93 8.60 -8.17
C ARG A 242 11.11 7.64 -8.15
N SER A 243 12.25 8.05 -7.59
CA SER A 243 13.37 7.13 -7.34
C SER A 243 12.92 6.02 -6.40
N GLY A 244 12.85 4.79 -6.92
CA GLY A 244 12.32 3.63 -6.21
C GLY A 244 13.33 3.00 -5.27
N VAL A 245 12.85 2.52 -4.14
CA VAL A 245 13.63 1.78 -3.12
C VAL A 245 13.49 0.26 -3.29
N LEU A 246 12.50 -0.22 -4.03
CA LEU A 246 12.22 -1.64 -4.25
C LEU A 246 12.46 -2.02 -5.71
N LEU A 247 13.28 -3.04 -5.91
CA LEU A 247 13.56 -3.61 -7.22
C LEU A 247 12.80 -4.94 -7.36
N SER A 248 12.13 -5.13 -8.52
CA SER A 248 11.55 -6.43 -8.86
C SER A 248 12.66 -7.45 -9.15
N THR A 249 12.36 -8.74 -8.98
CA THR A 249 13.29 -9.83 -9.29
C THR A 249 13.53 -10.01 -10.79
N ASP A 250 12.72 -9.39 -11.64
CA ASP A 250 12.84 -9.49 -13.09
C ASP A 250 13.98 -8.61 -13.59
N ASN A 251 15.14 -9.21 -13.77
CA ASN A 251 16.29 -8.62 -14.48
C ASN A 251 16.01 -8.54 -16.00
N LYS A 252 14.95 -7.85 -16.39
CA LYS A 252 14.89 -7.30 -17.76
C LYS A 252 15.57 -5.95 -17.73
N THR A 253 16.88 -5.97 -17.90
CA THR A 253 17.65 -4.80 -18.35
C THR A 253 17.02 -4.28 -19.64
N LYS A 254 16.04 -3.39 -19.52
CA LYS A 254 15.63 -2.56 -20.64
C LYS A 254 16.84 -1.67 -20.97
N LYS A 255 17.49 -1.92 -22.11
CA LYS A 255 18.40 -0.96 -22.74
C LYS A 255 17.67 0.38 -22.72
N LYS A 256 18.32 1.38 -22.15
CA LYS A 256 17.91 2.78 -22.31
C LYS A 256 17.95 3.06 -23.81
N GLU A 257 16.81 3.15 -24.45
CA GLU A 257 16.70 3.87 -25.73
C GLU A 257 16.82 5.35 -25.40
N ASP A 258 17.73 6.01 -26.08
CA ASP A 258 18.07 7.42 -25.93
C ASP A 258 16.81 8.29 -26.13
N CYS A 259 16.17 8.69 -25.06
CA CYS A 259 15.32 9.88 -25.08
C CYS A 259 16.23 11.11 -25.00
N ASN A 260 16.34 11.79 -26.10
CA ASN A 260 17.05 13.06 -26.25
C ASN A 260 16.22 14.18 -25.60
N CYS A 261 16.13 14.20 -24.27
CA CYS A 261 15.46 15.25 -23.51
C CYS A 261 16.26 15.51 -22.23
N MET A 262 16.98 16.62 -22.23
CA MET A 262 17.76 17.22 -21.16
C MET A 262 19.02 16.42 -20.73
N GLU A 263 20.13 17.10 -20.75
CA GLU A 263 21.36 16.59 -20.17
C GLU A 263 21.11 16.12 -18.73
N PRO A 264 21.51 14.87 -18.38
CA PRO A 264 21.37 14.41 -17.00
C PRO A 264 22.17 15.35 -16.09
N PRO A 265 21.71 15.59 -14.85
CA PRO A 265 22.49 16.36 -13.89
C PRO A 265 23.86 15.70 -13.78
N VAL A 266 24.93 16.50 -13.86
CA VAL A 266 26.31 16.03 -13.73
C VAL A 266 26.44 15.33 -12.38
N ILE A 267 26.47 13.99 -12.41
CA ILE A 267 26.75 13.21 -11.20
C ILE A 267 28.26 13.33 -10.98
N VAL A 268 28.64 14.12 -10.00
CA VAL A 268 30.03 14.18 -9.56
C VAL A 268 30.36 12.88 -8.88
N ALA A 269 31.24 12.08 -9.46
CA ALA A 269 31.61 10.74 -9.00
C ALA A 269 32.24 10.71 -7.58
N THR A 270 32.74 11.86 -7.13
CA THR A 270 33.27 12.02 -5.76
C THR A 270 32.81 13.37 -5.19
N ARG A 271 32.22 13.32 -4.00
CA ARG A 271 31.83 14.55 -3.30
C ARG A 271 33.12 15.29 -2.86
N PRO A 272 33.27 16.59 -3.20
CA PRO A 272 34.38 17.36 -2.72
C PRO A 272 34.43 17.39 -1.17
N ARG A 273 35.61 17.37 -0.60
CA ARG A 273 35.77 17.47 0.88
C ARG A 273 35.34 18.85 1.40
N GLU A 274 35.53 19.89 0.58
CA GLU A 274 35.15 21.26 0.88
C GLU A 274 34.28 21.79 -0.27
N LEU A 275 33.19 22.47 0.07
CA LEU A 275 32.31 23.14 -0.86
C LEU A 275 32.11 24.56 -0.41
N GLU A 276 32.16 25.51 -1.33
CA GLU A 276 31.63 26.84 -1.08
C GLU A 276 30.12 26.72 -0.80
N ALA A 277 29.62 27.50 0.12
CA ALA A 277 28.22 27.45 0.48
C ALA A 277 27.65 28.85 0.73
N ASP A 278 26.45 29.09 0.24
CA ASP A 278 25.67 30.24 0.62
C ASP A 278 25.06 30.03 1.98
N VAL A 279 25.13 31.04 2.83
CA VAL A 279 24.50 31.03 4.13
C VAL A 279 23.16 31.75 4.03
N VAL A 280 22.08 30.98 4.02
CA VAL A 280 20.73 31.53 3.94
C VAL A 280 20.12 31.58 5.33
N LYS A 281 19.72 32.79 5.78
CA LYS A 281 19.01 32.99 7.04
C LYS A 281 17.53 33.23 6.74
N PHE A 282 16.67 32.44 7.36
CA PHE A 282 15.22 32.61 7.23
C PHE A 282 14.51 32.38 8.56
N GLN A 283 13.27 32.83 8.64
CA GLN A 283 12.44 32.69 9.83
C GLN A 283 11.15 31.97 9.47
N ASN A 284 10.79 30.97 10.25
CA ASN A 284 9.52 30.27 10.16
C ASN A 284 8.91 30.18 11.56
N ASN A 285 7.63 30.53 11.71
CA ASN A 285 6.88 30.50 12.98
C ASN A 285 7.63 31.07 14.20
N ARG A 286 8.31 32.21 14.06
CA ARG A 286 9.17 32.89 15.06
C ARG A 286 10.50 32.19 15.37
N GLU A 287 10.78 31.04 14.77
CA GLU A 287 12.08 30.41 14.87
C GLU A 287 13.02 30.88 13.76
N LYS A 288 14.25 31.20 14.13
CA LYS A 288 15.30 31.63 13.19
C LYS A 288 16.12 30.40 12.75
N TRP A 289 16.23 30.24 11.46
CA TRP A 289 16.95 29.12 10.84
C TRP A 289 18.14 29.63 10.02
N ILE A 290 19.17 28.83 9.94
CA ILE A 290 20.32 29.03 9.06
C ILE A 290 20.47 27.77 8.21
N ALA A 291 20.46 27.93 6.89
CA ALA A 291 20.75 26.86 5.95
C ALA A 291 22.09 27.15 5.26
N PHE A 292 22.90 26.12 5.08
CA PHE A 292 24.10 26.15 4.26
C PHE A 292 23.79 25.43 2.95
N VAL A 293 23.77 26.17 1.85
CA VAL A 293 23.49 25.63 0.52
C VAL A 293 24.83 25.49 -0.20
N GLY A 294 25.30 24.25 -0.32
CA GLY A 294 26.57 23.97 -0.99
C GLY A 294 26.47 24.28 -2.48
N LEU A 295 27.46 24.99 -3.01
CA LEU A 295 27.57 25.35 -4.41
C LEU A 295 28.50 24.38 -5.12
N LEU A 296 28.02 23.73 -6.17
CA LEU A 296 28.84 22.91 -7.04
C LEU A 296 29.15 23.71 -8.31
N ASN A 297 30.45 24.02 -8.54
CA ASN A 297 30.91 24.83 -9.68
C ASN A 297 30.26 26.23 -9.72
N GLY A 298 30.04 26.87 -8.56
CA GLY A 298 29.48 28.21 -8.46
C GLY A 298 27.99 28.35 -8.77
N ARG A 299 27.25 27.21 -8.76
CA ARG A 299 25.81 27.16 -8.99
C ARG A 299 25.11 26.27 -7.96
#